data_1a8277840806b56e6a35952a937b59a8
#
_entry.id   1a8277840806b56e6a35952a937b59a8
#
_cell.length_a   1.000
_cell.length_b   1.000
_cell.length_c   1.000
_cell.angle_alpha   90.00
_cell.angle_beta   90.00
_cell.angle_gamma   90.00
#
_symmetry.space_group_name_H-M   'P 1'
#
loop_
_entity.id
_entity.type
_entity.pdbx_description
1 polymer ?
#
loop_
_entity_poly.entity_id
_entity_poly.type
_entity_poly.pdbx_seq_one_letter_code
_entity_poly.pdbx_strand_id
1 'polypeptide(L)'
;RALIRIDTSNPPGRETPAAEFLAGYLRRAGVEPELVGPDPERLNLVARIEGQGEGPSLMLMAHTDVVPAPSEDWTVPPFEGVLRDGRVIGRGAVDMKNELAARVVAFAALARDGEPPAGDVVLVAEADEERNTAGVGMPWLVRERPDLRSDFALNEGGGVLLELDDGRRLVTISVGEKEVTSLRLRVFGRAGHASVPSGEESAPLRAARAVERLVACPGPDRLTPTTERAMEILDGGAGNGGTIDRAARRHPWLTGMVPAMTRMTVTPTGLRTHEPANVIPPFVDVICDCRAVPGQGMDEIREHVDRALGEGIPYELDLLEPVEGGTESAIDTPLYRVCEEYVADRLPGARLLPIVAPGFTDSHWVRREHGTIAYGFAPVFSMDPVAYEEAAHGADEAIEVADLVEMAEFHRHALTAGLGE
;
A
#
# COMPACT_ATOMS: atom_id res chain seq x y z
N ARG A 1 -2.95 -18.45 -10.03
CA ARG A 1 -4.31 -19.01 -10.27
C ARG A 1 -4.80 -19.87 -9.10
N ALA A 2 -3.98 -20.77 -8.54
CA ALA A 2 -4.40 -21.61 -7.41
C ALA A 2 -4.71 -20.78 -6.16
N LEU A 3 -3.92 -19.75 -5.84
CA LEU A 3 -4.19 -18.82 -4.75
C LEU A 3 -5.45 -18.01 -4.95
N ILE A 4 -5.71 -17.52 -6.17
CA ILE A 4 -6.95 -16.79 -6.50
C ILE A 4 -8.20 -17.64 -6.21
N ARG A 5 -8.13 -18.96 -6.41
CA ARG A 5 -9.25 -19.90 -6.15
C ARG A 5 -9.56 -20.11 -4.67
N ILE A 6 -8.72 -19.62 -3.80
CA ILE A 6 -8.96 -19.63 -2.36
C ILE A 6 -9.51 -18.24 -2.00
N ASP A 7 -10.79 -18.18 -1.70
CA ASP A 7 -11.45 -16.92 -1.30
C ASP A 7 -11.00 -16.55 0.10
N THR A 8 -10.25 -15.47 0.17
CA THR A 8 -9.73 -14.87 1.42
C THR A 8 -10.25 -13.44 1.57
N SER A 9 -11.48 -13.19 1.13
CA SER A 9 -12.11 -11.88 1.25
C SER A 9 -12.12 -11.38 2.69
N ASN A 10 -11.68 -10.17 2.90
CA ASN A 10 -11.65 -9.49 4.19
C ASN A 10 -12.55 -8.21 4.13
N PRO A 11 -13.69 -8.13 4.86
CA PRO A 11 -14.19 -9.11 5.82
C PRO A 11 -14.84 -10.33 5.15
N PRO A 12 -14.97 -11.49 5.85
CA PRO A 12 -14.62 -11.70 7.28
C PRO A 12 -13.14 -12.01 7.52
N GLY A 13 -12.35 -12.31 6.49
CA GLY A 13 -10.99 -12.83 6.57
C GLY A 13 -10.97 -14.32 6.91
N ARG A 14 -10.42 -15.15 6.04
CA ARG A 14 -10.22 -16.60 6.22
C ARG A 14 -8.95 -17.01 5.49
N GLU A 15 -7.84 -16.53 5.99
CA GLU A 15 -6.55 -16.65 5.31
C GLU A 15 -5.89 -18.00 5.52
N THR A 16 -6.25 -18.76 6.57
CA THR A 16 -5.66 -20.07 6.89
C THR A 16 -5.64 -21.04 5.71
N PRO A 17 -6.70 -21.20 4.87
CA PRO A 17 -6.62 -22.07 3.70
C PRO A 17 -5.55 -21.66 2.69
N ALA A 18 -5.28 -20.38 2.53
CA ALA A 18 -4.20 -19.87 1.67
C ALA A 18 -2.83 -20.18 2.29
N ALA A 19 -2.66 -19.95 3.59
CA ALA A 19 -1.44 -20.29 4.33
C ALA A 19 -1.14 -21.80 4.28
N GLU A 20 -2.14 -22.66 4.45
CA GLU A 20 -2.01 -24.12 4.33
C GLU A 20 -1.63 -24.56 2.92
N PHE A 21 -2.22 -23.95 1.89
CA PHE A 21 -1.86 -24.21 0.48
C PHE A 21 -0.39 -23.89 0.24
N LEU A 22 0.07 -22.71 0.67
CA LEU A 22 1.46 -22.26 0.55
C LEU A 22 2.41 -23.17 1.34
N ALA A 23 2.03 -23.56 2.57
CA ALA A 23 2.79 -24.51 3.38
C ALA A 23 2.99 -25.84 2.65
N GLY A 24 1.92 -26.36 2.05
CA GLY A 24 2.01 -27.57 1.22
C GLY A 24 2.94 -27.40 0.00
N TYR A 25 3.01 -26.19 -0.60
CA TYR A 25 3.93 -25.92 -1.69
C TYR A 25 5.40 -25.88 -1.23
N LEU A 26 5.68 -25.21 -0.11
CA LEU A 26 7.03 -25.08 0.46
C LEU A 26 7.58 -26.41 0.98
N ARG A 27 6.75 -27.26 1.60
CA ARG A 27 7.15 -28.61 2.01
C ARG A 27 7.64 -29.46 0.85
N ARG A 28 7.04 -29.32 -0.34
CA ARG A 28 7.53 -30.00 -1.56
C ARG A 28 8.88 -29.46 -2.07
N ALA A 29 9.27 -28.28 -1.60
CA ALA A 29 10.59 -27.70 -1.85
C ALA A 29 11.62 -28.01 -0.75
N GLY A 30 11.22 -28.78 0.27
CA GLY A 30 12.10 -29.15 1.39
C GLY A 30 12.13 -28.13 2.53
N VAL A 31 11.21 -27.16 2.54
CA VAL A 31 11.09 -26.17 3.62
C VAL A 31 9.89 -26.51 4.49
N GLU A 32 10.05 -26.50 5.82
CA GLU A 32 8.96 -26.67 6.77
C GLU A 32 8.54 -25.30 7.30
N PRO A 33 7.43 -24.73 6.85
CA PRO A 33 6.94 -23.44 7.32
C PRO A 33 6.14 -23.59 8.62
N GLU A 34 6.08 -22.50 9.37
CA GLU A 34 5.20 -22.34 10.52
C GLU A 34 3.90 -21.65 10.09
N LEU A 35 2.78 -22.10 10.66
CA LEU A 35 1.49 -21.41 10.61
C LEU A 35 1.23 -20.81 11.99
N VAL A 36 1.16 -19.48 12.09
CA VAL A 36 1.14 -18.76 13.37
C VAL A 36 0.11 -17.64 13.35
N GLY A 37 -0.50 -17.38 14.49
CA GLY A 37 -1.47 -16.30 14.64
C GLY A 37 -2.37 -16.53 15.85
N PRO A 38 -3.05 -15.48 16.34
CA PRO A 38 -3.97 -15.56 17.47
C PRO A 38 -5.33 -16.16 17.10
N ASP A 39 -5.68 -16.15 15.80
CA ASP A 39 -6.95 -16.66 15.27
C ASP A 39 -6.69 -17.86 14.33
N PRO A 40 -7.23 -19.04 14.63
CA PRO A 40 -7.00 -20.25 13.82
C PRO A 40 -7.61 -20.20 12.42
N GLU A 41 -8.54 -19.29 12.13
CA GLU A 41 -9.08 -19.07 10.79
C GLU A 41 -8.26 -18.08 9.96
N ARG A 42 -7.35 -17.34 10.63
CA ARG A 42 -6.58 -16.21 10.05
C ARG A 42 -5.08 -16.33 10.34
N LEU A 43 -4.51 -17.51 10.07
CA LEU A 43 -3.10 -17.76 10.32
C LEU A 43 -2.20 -17.14 9.26
N ASN A 44 -1.07 -16.62 9.73
CA ASN A 44 0.06 -16.20 8.91
C ASN A 44 0.95 -17.41 8.62
N LEU A 45 1.68 -17.37 7.50
CA LEU A 45 2.74 -18.34 7.21
C LEU A 45 4.10 -17.65 7.38
N VAL A 46 5.02 -18.34 8.06
CA VAL A 46 6.42 -17.95 8.19
C VAL A 46 7.29 -19.10 7.72
N ALA A 47 8.23 -18.82 6.83
CA ALA A 47 9.24 -19.78 6.40
C ALA A 47 10.62 -19.14 6.43
N ARG A 48 11.68 -19.92 6.73
CA ARG A 48 13.05 -19.43 6.81
C ARG A 48 14.01 -20.36 6.07
N ILE A 49 14.95 -19.77 5.37
CA ILE A 49 16.17 -20.42 4.88
C ILE A 49 17.31 -19.77 5.64
N GLU A 50 18.00 -20.55 6.45
CA GLU A 50 19.18 -20.09 7.19
C GLU A 50 20.32 -19.77 6.24
N GLY A 51 20.93 -18.60 6.41
CA GLY A 51 22.10 -18.15 5.65
C GLY A 51 23.41 -18.64 6.30
N GLN A 52 24.52 -18.29 5.64
CA GLN A 52 25.87 -18.58 6.14
C GLN A 52 26.30 -17.62 7.26
N GLY A 53 25.49 -16.59 7.57
CA GLY A 53 25.81 -15.55 8.56
C GLY A 53 26.86 -14.54 8.06
N GLU A 54 27.08 -14.46 6.75
CA GLU A 54 28.07 -13.58 6.11
C GLU A 54 27.47 -12.33 5.50
N GLY A 55 26.14 -12.23 5.44
CA GLY A 55 25.40 -11.12 4.84
C GLY A 55 24.16 -10.70 5.63
N PRO A 56 23.55 -9.55 5.28
CA PRO A 56 22.33 -9.10 5.87
C PRO A 56 21.13 -10.00 5.49
N SER A 57 20.16 -10.03 6.39
CA SER A 57 18.93 -10.79 6.23
C SER A 57 17.93 -10.07 5.31
N LEU A 58 17.17 -10.86 4.53
CA LEU A 58 16.12 -10.38 3.64
C LEU A 58 14.78 -11.03 3.97
N MET A 59 13.75 -10.22 4.21
CA MET A 59 12.36 -10.66 4.33
C MET A 59 11.61 -10.43 3.01
N LEU A 60 10.88 -11.44 2.56
CA LEU A 60 9.86 -11.33 1.52
C LEU A 60 8.49 -11.34 2.18
N MET A 61 7.75 -10.24 2.08
CA MET A 61 6.43 -10.05 2.69
C MET A 61 5.35 -10.08 1.63
N ALA A 62 4.18 -10.61 1.93
CA ALA A 62 3.01 -10.46 1.09
C ALA A 62 1.73 -10.85 1.85
N HIS A 63 0.69 -10.05 1.74
CA HIS A 63 -0.59 -10.41 2.35
C HIS A 63 -1.35 -11.46 1.54
N THR A 64 -2.21 -12.18 2.24
CA THR A 64 -3.00 -13.29 1.70
C THR A 64 -4.47 -12.95 1.53
N ASP A 65 -4.97 -11.97 2.28
CA ASP A 65 -6.34 -11.49 2.15
C ASP A 65 -6.53 -10.64 0.89
N VAL A 66 -7.77 -10.37 0.57
CA VAL A 66 -8.18 -9.55 -0.57
C VAL A 66 -9.47 -8.81 -0.22
N VAL A 67 -9.71 -7.65 -0.82
CA VAL A 67 -11.01 -6.97 -0.68
C VAL A 67 -12.15 -7.80 -1.28
N PRO A 68 -13.41 -7.64 -0.80
CA PRO A 68 -14.58 -8.32 -1.36
C PRO A 68 -14.76 -8.08 -2.85
N ALA A 69 -15.24 -9.10 -3.55
CA ALA A 69 -15.49 -9.08 -5.00
C ALA A 69 -16.92 -9.50 -5.31
N PRO A 70 -17.91 -8.57 -5.27
CA PRO A 70 -19.29 -8.88 -5.64
C PRO A 70 -19.35 -9.33 -7.10
N SER A 71 -19.87 -10.53 -7.33
CA SER A 71 -19.80 -11.22 -8.63
C SER A 71 -20.56 -10.54 -9.76
N GLU A 72 -21.55 -9.71 -9.44
CA GLU A 72 -22.38 -8.96 -10.40
C GLU A 72 -21.58 -7.90 -11.19
N ASP A 73 -20.45 -7.46 -10.66
CA ASP A 73 -19.59 -6.45 -11.29
C ASP A 73 -18.55 -7.08 -12.23
N TRP A 74 -18.38 -8.41 -12.21
CA TRP A 74 -17.32 -9.11 -12.93
C TRP A 74 -17.80 -9.78 -14.21
N THR A 75 -16.99 -9.75 -15.28
CA THR A 75 -17.26 -10.49 -16.54
C THR A 75 -16.90 -11.97 -16.44
N VAL A 76 -16.09 -12.37 -15.45
CA VAL A 76 -15.74 -13.75 -15.09
C VAL A 76 -15.88 -13.94 -13.57
N PRO A 77 -16.08 -15.17 -13.07
CA PRO A 77 -16.11 -15.37 -11.60
C PRO A 77 -14.79 -14.94 -10.95
N PRO A 78 -14.81 -14.06 -9.91
CA PRO A 78 -13.62 -13.43 -9.35
C PRO A 78 -12.63 -14.41 -8.71
N PHE A 79 -13.08 -15.58 -8.27
CA PHE A 79 -12.25 -16.60 -7.61
C PHE A 79 -12.01 -17.84 -8.49
N GLU A 80 -12.09 -17.75 -9.81
CA GLU A 80 -11.72 -18.86 -10.72
C GLU A 80 -10.27 -18.78 -11.21
N GLY A 81 -9.63 -17.61 -11.17
CA GLY A 81 -8.29 -17.40 -11.71
C GLY A 81 -8.24 -17.75 -13.19
N VAL A 82 -9.09 -17.10 -13.97
CA VAL A 82 -9.26 -17.37 -15.41
C VAL A 82 -8.00 -16.96 -16.17
N LEU A 83 -7.48 -17.85 -17.03
CA LEU A 83 -6.40 -17.50 -17.97
C LEU A 83 -7.03 -17.20 -19.33
N ARG A 84 -6.92 -15.96 -19.78
CA ARG A 84 -7.44 -15.50 -21.06
C ARG A 84 -6.49 -14.47 -21.67
N ASP A 85 -6.17 -14.62 -22.94
CA ASP A 85 -5.38 -13.69 -23.75
C ASP A 85 -4.04 -13.27 -23.09
N GLY A 86 -3.34 -14.22 -22.44
CA GLY A 86 -2.08 -13.97 -21.77
C GLY A 86 -2.21 -13.35 -20.37
N ARG A 87 -3.44 -13.15 -19.85
CA ARG A 87 -3.73 -12.58 -18.55
C ARG A 87 -4.32 -13.59 -17.58
N VAL A 88 -3.96 -13.46 -16.31
CA VAL A 88 -4.65 -14.12 -15.21
C VAL A 88 -5.65 -13.13 -14.62
N ILE A 89 -6.94 -13.47 -14.67
CA ILE A 89 -8.05 -12.62 -14.22
C ILE A 89 -8.64 -13.21 -12.93
N GLY A 90 -8.81 -12.37 -11.92
CA GLY A 90 -9.44 -12.72 -10.66
C GLY A 90 -9.00 -11.83 -9.52
N ARG A 91 -9.76 -11.77 -8.43
CA ARG A 91 -9.45 -10.96 -7.25
C ARG A 91 -8.14 -11.41 -6.62
N GLY A 92 -7.22 -10.44 -6.37
CA GLY A 92 -5.85 -10.68 -5.93
C GLY A 92 -4.87 -10.93 -7.08
N ALA A 93 -5.30 -10.74 -8.34
CA ALA A 93 -4.39 -10.87 -9.48
C ALA A 93 -3.37 -9.72 -9.56
N VAL A 94 -3.67 -8.58 -8.95
CA VAL A 94 -2.79 -7.40 -8.82
C VAL A 94 -2.47 -7.14 -7.34
N ASP A 95 -3.44 -7.28 -6.46
CA ASP A 95 -3.34 -6.95 -5.04
C ASP A 95 -3.73 -8.15 -4.15
N MET A 96 -2.71 -8.91 -3.58
CA MET A 96 -1.33 -9.01 -4.08
C MET A 96 -0.90 -10.48 -4.21
N LYS A 97 -1.84 -11.38 -4.57
CA LYS A 97 -1.54 -12.82 -4.75
C LYS A 97 -0.60 -13.12 -5.94
N ASN A 98 -0.45 -12.16 -6.88
CA ASN A 98 0.56 -12.19 -7.95
C ASN A 98 1.96 -12.15 -7.35
N GLU A 99 2.26 -11.14 -6.53
CA GLU A 99 3.56 -10.94 -5.90
C GLU A 99 3.84 -12.04 -4.87
N LEU A 100 2.83 -12.42 -4.08
CA LEU A 100 2.92 -13.57 -3.17
C LEU A 100 3.34 -14.85 -3.91
N ALA A 101 2.71 -15.14 -5.05
CA ALA A 101 3.05 -16.32 -5.86
C ALA A 101 4.49 -16.23 -6.40
N ALA A 102 4.91 -15.06 -6.88
CA ALA A 102 6.27 -14.84 -7.39
C ALA A 102 7.33 -15.03 -6.29
N ARG A 103 7.10 -14.46 -5.09
CA ARG A 103 7.98 -14.60 -3.92
C ARG A 103 8.08 -16.05 -3.44
N VAL A 104 6.97 -16.74 -3.33
CA VAL A 104 6.94 -18.16 -2.93
C VAL A 104 7.67 -19.05 -3.93
N VAL A 105 7.53 -18.80 -5.23
CA VAL A 105 8.22 -19.56 -6.28
C VAL A 105 9.72 -19.30 -6.21
N ALA A 106 10.16 -18.04 -6.07
CA ALA A 106 11.56 -17.68 -5.95
C ALA A 106 12.21 -18.28 -4.69
N PHE A 107 11.52 -18.17 -3.54
CA PHE A 107 11.96 -18.75 -2.27
C PHE A 107 12.09 -20.28 -2.35
N ALA A 108 11.09 -20.96 -2.93
CA ALA A 108 11.13 -22.40 -3.13
C ALA A 108 12.22 -22.85 -4.11
N ALA A 109 12.58 -22.03 -5.10
CA ALA A 109 13.70 -22.29 -6.01
C ALA A 109 15.02 -22.22 -5.25
N LEU A 110 15.24 -21.16 -4.45
CA LEU A 110 16.43 -21.02 -3.60
C LEU A 110 16.62 -22.24 -2.68
N ALA A 111 15.53 -22.69 -2.04
CA ALA A 111 15.58 -23.88 -1.18
C ALA A 111 15.99 -25.15 -1.93
N ARG A 112 15.54 -25.33 -3.18
CA ARG A 112 15.89 -26.50 -4.02
C ARG A 112 17.31 -26.43 -4.56
N ASP A 113 17.85 -25.24 -4.81
CA ASP A 113 19.24 -25.06 -5.24
C ASP A 113 20.21 -25.59 -4.17
N GLY A 114 19.80 -25.60 -2.90
CA GLY A 114 20.52 -26.25 -1.79
C GLY A 114 21.78 -25.52 -1.32
N GLU A 115 22.11 -24.38 -1.94
CA GLU A 115 23.18 -23.50 -1.48
C GLU A 115 22.62 -22.47 -0.51
N PRO A 116 23.12 -22.40 0.75
CA PRO A 116 22.62 -21.43 1.70
C PRO A 116 23.00 -20.01 1.24
N PRO A 117 22.07 -19.04 1.33
CA PRO A 117 22.33 -17.63 1.00
C PRO A 117 23.35 -17.02 1.98
N ALA A 118 23.89 -15.83 1.67
CA ALA A 118 24.84 -15.15 2.54
C ALA A 118 24.23 -14.77 3.90
N GLY A 119 23.03 -14.22 3.90
CA GLY A 119 22.24 -13.91 5.09
C GLY A 119 20.93 -14.71 5.13
N ASP A 120 20.24 -14.69 6.25
CA ASP A 120 18.95 -15.36 6.38
C ASP A 120 17.91 -14.81 5.40
N VAL A 121 17.11 -15.70 4.81
CA VAL A 121 15.95 -15.32 4.02
C VAL A 121 14.68 -15.77 4.73
N VAL A 122 13.77 -14.82 4.98
CA VAL A 122 12.48 -15.05 5.62
C VAL A 122 11.37 -14.77 4.62
N LEU A 123 10.41 -15.69 4.50
CA LEU A 123 9.17 -15.47 3.76
C LEU A 123 8.03 -15.35 4.77
N VAL A 124 7.28 -14.25 4.68
CA VAL A 124 6.08 -14.02 5.48
C VAL A 124 4.90 -13.86 4.52
N ALA A 125 3.86 -14.67 4.71
CA ALA A 125 2.57 -14.47 4.05
C ALA A 125 1.56 -14.14 5.16
N GLU A 126 1.26 -12.86 5.28
CA GLU A 126 0.46 -12.29 6.37
C GLU A 126 -1.03 -12.20 6.06
N ALA A 127 -1.83 -12.08 7.11
CA ALA A 127 -3.27 -11.88 7.07
C ALA A 127 -3.62 -10.42 7.41
N ASP A 128 -4.84 -9.97 7.06
CA ASP A 128 -5.49 -8.73 7.53
C ASP A 128 -4.82 -7.42 7.07
N GLU A 129 -4.07 -7.39 5.99
CA GLU A 129 -3.49 -6.15 5.45
C GLU A 129 -4.57 -5.19 4.98
N GLU A 130 -5.53 -5.67 4.19
CA GLU A 130 -6.60 -4.91 3.54
C GLU A 130 -7.49 -4.11 4.52
N ARG A 131 -7.46 -4.45 5.80
CA ARG A 131 -8.20 -3.74 6.84
C ARG A 131 -7.38 -3.37 8.05
N ASN A 132 -6.41 -4.16 8.40
CA ASN A 132 -5.51 -3.97 9.56
C ASN A 132 -6.26 -3.75 10.90
N THR A 133 -7.47 -4.32 11.04
CA THR A 133 -8.36 -4.06 12.17
C THR A 133 -8.50 -5.21 13.13
N ALA A 134 -8.18 -6.44 12.70
CA ALA A 134 -8.27 -7.62 13.56
C ALA A 134 -6.99 -7.86 14.39
N GLY A 135 -5.88 -7.21 14.03
CA GLY A 135 -4.61 -7.33 14.74
C GLY A 135 -4.03 -8.75 14.71
N VAL A 136 -4.24 -9.47 13.62
CA VAL A 136 -3.79 -10.87 13.42
C VAL A 136 -2.62 -10.99 12.44
N GLY A 137 -2.41 -9.99 11.60
CA GLY A 137 -1.37 -9.94 10.56
C GLY A 137 -0.04 -9.36 11.06
N MET A 138 0.56 -8.49 10.25
CA MET A 138 1.88 -7.93 10.54
C MET A 138 1.97 -7.20 11.89
N PRO A 139 0.95 -6.44 12.38
CA PRO A 139 0.99 -5.84 13.71
C PRO A 139 1.15 -6.86 14.84
N TRP A 140 0.60 -8.07 14.67
CA TRP A 140 0.77 -9.17 15.63
C TRP A 140 2.16 -9.80 15.47
N LEU A 141 2.60 -10.05 14.23
CA LEU A 141 3.89 -10.68 13.94
C LEU A 141 5.06 -9.87 14.51
N VAL A 142 5.11 -8.56 14.30
CA VAL A 142 6.24 -7.73 14.80
C VAL A 142 6.32 -7.71 16.33
N ARG A 143 5.20 -7.86 17.05
CA ARG A 143 5.18 -7.89 18.51
C ARG A 143 5.52 -9.27 19.09
N GLU A 144 4.95 -10.32 18.53
CA GLU A 144 5.01 -11.67 19.09
C GLU A 144 6.17 -12.50 18.54
N ARG A 145 6.75 -12.07 17.40
CA ARG A 145 7.81 -12.79 16.69
C ARG A 145 9.03 -11.88 16.43
N PRO A 146 9.74 -11.45 17.49
CA PRO A 146 10.94 -10.62 17.37
C PRO A 146 12.07 -11.31 16.57
N ASP A 147 12.02 -12.62 16.40
CA ASP A 147 12.90 -13.42 15.56
C ASP A 147 12.72 -13.15 14.07
N LEU A 148 11.63 -12.47 13.65
CA LEU A 148 11.39 -12.07 12.28
C LEU A 148 12.10 -10.76 11.90
N ARG A 149 12.75 -10.09 12.87
CA ARG A 149 13.53 -8.90 12.54
C ARG A 149 14.55 -9.20 11.44
N SER A 150 14.48 -8.43 10.36
CA SER A 150 15.37 -8.54 9.20
C SER A 150 15.97 -7.18 8.86
N ASP A 151 17.17 -7.19 8.24
CA ASP A 151 17.84 -5.94 7.84
C ASP A 151 17.08 -5.27 6.69
N PHE A 152 16.64 -6.09 5.74
CA PHE A 152 15.90 -5.66 4.55
C PHE A 152 14.58 -6.41 4.39
N ALA A 153 13.62 -5.74 3.71
CA ALA A 153 12.37 -6.38 3.29
C ALA A 153 11.93 -5.92 1.90
N LEU A 154 11.31 -6.82 1.15
CA LEU A 154 10.57 -6.54 -0.08
C LEU A 154 9.08 -6.80 0.16
N ASN A 155 8.27 -5.78 -0.14
CA ASN A 155 6.82 -5.79 -0.05
C ASN A 155 6.21 -5.19 -1.33
N GLU A 156 4.94 -4.89 -1.34
CA GLU A 156 4.16 -4.34 -2.45
C GLU A 156 4.37 -2.85 -2.70
N GLY A 157 3.86 -2.35 -3.84
CA GLY A 157 3.65 -0.93 -4.09
C GLY A 157 4.64 -0.25 -5.05
N GLY A 158 5.39 -0.99 -5.85
CA GLY A 158 6.30 -0.45 -6.87
C GLY A 158 6.61 -1.44 -7.98
N GLY A 159 7.55 -1.08 -8.87
CA GLY A 159 7.96 -1.92 -10.00
C GLY A 159 7.33 -1.50 -11.34
N VAL A 160 6.45 -0.51 -11.35
CA VAL A 160 5.69 -0.10 -12.55
C VAL A 160 6.55 0.73 -13.48
N LEU A 161 6.59 0.36 -14.77
CA LEU A 161 7.33 1.08 -15.80
C LEU A 161 6.53 2.30 -16.30
N LEU A 162 7.16 3.47 -16.25
CA LEU A 162 6.63 4.72 -16.79
C LEU A 162 7.48 5.19 -17.99
N GLU A 163 6.84 5.47 -19.12
CA GLU A 163 7.47 6.14 -20.26
C GLU A 163 7.07 7.60 -20.26
N LEU A 164 8.01 8.49 -19.96
CA LEU A 164 7.77 9.92 -19.86
C LEU A 164 7.59 10.55 -21.24
N ASP A 165 7.01 11.76 -21.27
CA ASP A 165 6.79 12.57 -22.47
C ASP A 165 8.07 12.94 -23.24
N ASP A 166 9.24 12.87 -22.60
CA ASP A 166 10.55 13.09 -23.23
C ASP A 166 11.29 11.80 -23.62
N GLY A 167 10.62 10.64 -23.52
CA GLY A 167 11.15 9.34 -23.88
C GLY A 167 12.01 8.68 -22.80
N ARG A 168 12.19 9.30 -21.63
CA ARG A 168 12.84 8.64 -20.48
C ARG A 168 11.95 7.54 -19.92
N ARG A 169 12.56 6.45 -19.49
CA ARG A 169 11.89 5.34 -18.82
C ARG A 169 12.25 5.34 -17.36
N LEU A 170 11.24 5.29 -16.50
CA LEU A 170 11.37 5.20 -15.06
C LEU A 170 10.62 3.97 -14.55
N VAL A 171 11.15 3.32 -13.53
CA VAL A 171 10.48 2.22 -12.82
C VAL A 171 10.27 2.66 -11.38
N THR A 172 9.04 2.61 -10.90
CA THR A 172 8.72 3.03 -9.53
C THR A 172 9.29 2.06 -8.50
N ILE A 173 9.68 2.59 -7.33
CA ILE A 173 10.01 1.80 -6.14
C ILE A 173 9.40 2.50 -4.93
N SER A 174 8.50 1.83 -4.21
CA SER A 174 7.90 2.39 -2.99
C SER A 174 8.89 2.26 -1.84
N VAL A 175 9.33 3.37 -1.30
CA VAL A 175 10.30 3.39 -0.20
C VAL A 175 9.69 3.92 1.11
N GLY A 176 8.43 4.30 1.07
CA GLY A 176 7.67 4.81 2.20
C GLY A 176 6.18 4.80 1.91
N GLU A 177 5.38 5.01 2.93
CA GLU A 177 3.93 5.18 2.84
C GLU A 177 3.45 6.34 3.69
N LYS A 178 2.29 6.88 3.33
CA LYS A 178 1.60 7.86 4.14
C LYS A 178 0.96 7.22 5.36
N GLU A 179 0.79 8.02 6.40
CA GLU A 179 -0.11 7.69 7.51
C GLU A 179 -1.53 7.58 7.02
N VAL A 180 -2.27 6.63 7.57
CA VAL A 180 -3.71 6.46 7.34
C VAL A 180 -4.44 6.59 8.67
N THR A 181 -5.36 7.55 8.75
CA THR A 181 -6.23 7.67 9.92
C THR A 181 -7.62 8.14 9.52
N SER A 182 -8.62 7.75 10.29
CA SER A 182 -9.99 8.20 10.12
C SER A 182 -10.32 9.32 11.09
N LEU A 183 -10.93 10.37 10.58
CA LEU A 183 -11.35 11.53 11.35
C LEU A 183 -12.87 11.61 11.42
N ARG A 184 -13.37 12.08 12.57
CA ARG A 184 -14.75 12.54 12.73
C ARG A 184 -14.76 14.04 13.02
N LEU A 185 -15.36 14.81 12.12
CA LEU A 185 -15.68 16.21 12.36
C LEU A 185 -17.15 16.30 12.79
N ARG A 186 -17.40 16.56 14.06
CA ARG A 186 -18.75 16.81 14.58
C ARG A 186 -19.09 18.27 14.39
N VAL A 187 -19.90 18.57 13.38
CA VAL A 187 -20.31 19.93 13.03
C VAL A 187 -21.61 20.28 13.73
N PHE A 188 -21.59 21.32 14.53
CA PHE A 188 -22.73 21.75 15.36
C PHE A 188 -23.63 22.75 14.64
N GLY A 189 -24.93 22.69 14.99
CA GLY A 189 -25.93 23.64 14.55
C GLY A 189 -27.10 23.75 15.51
N ARG A 190 -28.07 24.58 15.14
CA ARG A 190 -29.27 24.78 15.90
C ARG A 190 -30.30 23.68 15.61
N ALA A 191 -30.63 22.90 16.62
CA ALA A 191 -31.69 21.89 16.55
C ALA A 191 -33.07 22.51 16.46
N GLY A 192 -34.01 21.76 15.88
CA GLY A 192 -35.40 22.25 15.81
C GLY A 192 -36.35 21.30 15.08
N HIS A 193 -37.58 21.70 14.98
CA HIS A 193 -38.61 20.99 14.20
C HIS A 193 -38.41 21.32 12.70
N ALA A 194 -38.39 20.31 11.85
CA ALA A 194 -38.08 20.49 10.40
C ALA A 194 -39.10 21.40 9.68
N SER A 195 -40.33 21.54 10.19
CA SER A 195 -41.31 22.48 9.64
C SER A 195 -41.01 23.96 9.93
N VAL A 196 -40.07 24.25 10.84
CA VAL A 196 -39.59 25.60 11.17
C VAL A 196 -38.08 25.66 10.96
N PRO A 197 -37.60 25.80 9.69
CA PRO A 197 -36.17 25.71 9.35
C PRO A 197 -35.30 26.71 10.09
N SER A 198 -34.17 26.27 10.64
CA SER A 198 -33.16 27.12 11.29
C SER A 198 -32.18 27.81 10.31
N GLY A 199 -32.39 27.64 9.00
CA GLY A 199 -31.62 28.29 7.95
C GLY A 199 -30.10 28.03 8.07
N GLU A 200 -29.32 29.10 8.02
CA GLU A 200 -27.86 29.09 8.11
C GLU A 200 -27.29 28.48 9.39
N GLU A 201 -28.09 28.36 10.44
CA GLU A 201 -27.65 27.78 11.72
C GLU A 201 -27.86 26.26 11.77
N SER A 202 -28.45 25.64 10.73
CA SER A 202 -28.69 24.18 10.73
C SER A 202 -27.37 23.40 10.59
N ALA A 203 -27.21 22.33 11.38
CA ALA A 203 -26.02 21.46 11.32
C ALA A 203 -25.86 20.80 9.93
N PRO A 204 -26.90 20.30 9.26
CA PRO A 204 -26.75 19.76 7.90
C PRO A 204 -26.17 20.76 6.87
N LEU A 205 -26.62 22.03 6.91
CA LEU A 205 -26.09 23.03 5.99
C LEU A 205 -24.62 23.38 6.30
N ARG A 206 -24.28 23.50 7.58
CA ARG A 206 -22.90 23.74 8.02
C ARG A 206 -22.00 22.56 7.67
N ALA A 207 -22.46 21.31 7.82
CA ALA A 207 -21.72 20.12 7.44
C ALA A 207 -21.48 20.06 5.91
N ALA A 208 -22.48 20.39 5.10
CA ALA A 208 -22.32 20.49 3.65
C ALA A 208 -21.23 21.54 3.26
N ARG A 209 -21.24 22.69 3.92
CA ARG A 209 -20.18 23.72 3.73
C ARG A 209 -18.82 23.26 4.22
N ALA A 210 -18.75 22.49 5.31
CA ALA A 210 -17.49 21.92 5.79
C ALA A 210 -16.90 20.97 4.73
N VAL A 211 -17.72 20.09 4.15
CA VAL A 211 -17.31 19.20 3.06
C VAL A 211 -16.81 20.01 1.85
N GLU A 212 -17.57 20.99 1.40
CA GLU A 212 -17.18 21.85 0.27
C GLU A 212 -15.83 22.55 0.53
N ARG A 213 -15.63 23.12 1.73
CA ARG A 213 -14.39 23.80 2.10
C ARG A 213 -13.19 22.86 2.20
N LEU A 214 -13.36 21.66 2.77
CA LEU A 214 -12.30 20.65 2.84
C LEU A 214 -11.85 20.24 1.43
N VAL A 215 -12.78 19.95 0.53
CA VAL A 215 -12.48 19.58 -0.86
C VAL A 215 -11.81 20.72 -1.63
N ALA A 216 -12.23 21.97 -1.38
CA ALA A 216 -11.65 23.15 -2.01
C ALA A 216 -10.29 23.58 -1.45
N CYS A 217 -9.85 23.04 -0.32
CA CYS A 217 -8.61 23.40 0.35
C CYS A 217 -7.65 22.19 0.37
N PRO A 218 -6.87 21.95 -0.68
CA PRO A 218 -5.87 20.88 -0.67
C PRO A 218 -4.82 21.12 0.42
N GLY A 219 -4.25 20.04 0.93
CA GLY A 219 -3.15 20.10 1.89
C GLY A 219 -1.94 20.86 1.31
N PRO A 220 -1.10 21.46 2.15
CA PRO A 220 0.13 22.09 1.71
C PRO A 220 1.09 21.05 1.14
N ASP A 221 1.86 21.46 0.14
CA ASP A 221 2.96 20.65 -0.36
C ASP A 221 4.00 20.44 0.74
N ARG A 222 4.40 19.21 0.93
CA ARG A 222 5.50 18.83 1.81
C ARG A 222 6.36 17.78 1.12
N LEU A 223 7.60 18.12 0.86
CA LEU A 223 8.57 17.18 0.32
C LEU A 223 9.32 16.49 1.46
N THR A 224 9.47 15.18 1.34
CA THR A 224 10.39 14.35 2.11
C THR A 224 11.68 14.16 1.31
N PRO A 225 12.77 13.64 1.89
CA PRO A 225 13.97 13.31 1.12
C PRO A 225 13.69 12.44 -0.12
N THR A 226 12.78 11.47 0.00
CA THR A 226 12.35 10.63 -1.12
C THR A 226 11.64 11.44 -2.21
N THR A 227 10.66 12.24 -1.85
CA THR A 227 9.89 13.02 -2.85
C THR A 227 10.72 14.14 -3.45
N GLU A 228 11.68 14.73 -2.72
CA GLU A 228 12.68 15.63 -3.30
C GLU A 228 13.50 14.92 -4.37
N ARG A 229 13.99 13.72 -4.05
CA ARG A 229 14.73 12.90 -5.02
C ARG A 229 13.90 12.51 -6.24
N ALA A 230 12.63 12.17 -6.03
CA ALA A 230 11.69 11.90 -7.13
C ALA A 230 11.53 13.12 -8.05
N MET A 231 11.35 14.31 -7.48
CA MET A 231 11.25 15.57 -8.27
C MET A 231 12.52 15.84 -9.07
N GLU A 232 13.71 15.64 -8.50
CA GLU A 232 14.98 15.77 -9.22
C GLU A 232 15.08 14.82 -10.43
N ILE A 233 14.66 13.57 -10.25
CA ILE A 233 14.65 12.55 -11.31
C ILE A 233 13.66 12.94 -12.40
N LEU A 234 12.45 13.36 -12.05
CA LEU A 234 11.41 13.79 -12.99
C LEU A 234 11.82 15.03 -13.78
N ASP A 235 12.55 15.96 -13.18
CA ASP A 235 13.08 17.16 -13.84
C ASP A 235 14.36 16.91 -14.70
N GLY A 236 14.91 15.70 -14.67
CA GLY A 236 16.14 15.38 -15.40
C GLY A 236 17.40 15.92 -14.76
N GLY A 237 17.38 16.22 -13.46
CA GLY A 237 18.53 16.77 -12.73
C GLY A 237 18.82 18.26 -13.03
N ALA A 238 17.90 18.98 -13.62
CA ALA A 238 18.10 20.35 -14.08
C ALA A 238 18.12 21.42 -12.96
N GLY A 239 18.12 21.03 -11.67
CA GLY A 239 18.42 21.92 -10.53
C GLY A 239 17.52 23.17 -10.33
N ASN A 240 16.49 23.32 -11.15
CA ASN A 240 15.67 24.53 -11.22
C ASN A 240 14.35 24.44 -10.43
N GLY A 241 14.35 23.69 -9.32
CA GLY A 241 13.18 23.56 -8.46
C GLY A 241 11.94 23.17 -9.26
N GLY A 242 11.91 21.92 -9.79
CA GLY A 242 10.76 21.43 -10.51
C GLY A 242 9.51 21.62 -9.68
N THR A 243 8.52 22.31 -10.23
CA THR A 243 7.26 22.42 -9.52
C THR A 243 6.59 21.05 -9.52
N ILE A 244 5.97 20.67 -8.39
CA ILE A 244 5.14 19.46 -8.27
C ILE A 244 4.20 19.33 -9.47
N ASP A 245 3.58 20.44 -9.89
CA ASP A 245 2.70 20.49 -11.05
C ASP A 245 3.38 20.16 -12.40
N ARG A 246 4.66 20.44 -12.55
CA ARG A 246 5.42 20.08 -13.77
C ARG A 246 5.73 18.58 -13.74
N ALA A 247 6.18 18.05 -12.61
CA ALA A 247 6.43 16.63 -12.43
C ALA A 247 5.16 15.80 -12.68
N ALA A 248 4.01 16.25 -12.15
CA ALA A 248 2.72 15.60 -12.32
C ALA A 248 2.28 15.51 -13.80
N ARG A 249 2.69 16.44 -14.66
CA ARG A 249 2.31 16.44 -16.10
C ARG A 249 3.17 15.55 -16.99
N ARG A 250 4.24 14.94 -16.47
CA ARG A 250 5.19 14.14 -17.25
C ARG A 250 4.62 12.79 -17.72
N HIS A 251 3.59 12.28 -17.04
CA HIS A 251 2.89 11.04 -17.37
C HIS A 251 1.48 11.05 -16.77
N PRO A 252 0.44 10.45 -17.39
CA PRO A 252 -0.91 10.40 -16.84
C PRO A 252 -0.97 9.83 -15.41
N TRP A 253 -0.27 8.77 -15.13
CA TRP A 253 -0.15 8.18 -13.79
C TRP A 253 0.39 9.17 -12.75
N LEU A 254 1.40 9.97 -13.10
CA LEU A 254 2.00 10.98 -12.21
C LEU A 254 1.04 12.13 -11.90
N THR A 255 0.02 12.38 -12.73
CA THR A 255 -0.97 13.46 -12.51
C THR A 255 -1.73 13.25 -11.18
N GLY A 256 -2.09 12.03 -10.85
CA GLY A 256 -2.71 11.69 -9.55
C GLY A 256 -1.68 11.42 -8.47
N MET A 257 -0.63 10.68 -8.80
CA MET A 257 0.34 10.17 -7.84
C MET A 257 1.21 11.28 -7.22
N VAL A 258 1.73 12.22 -8.02
CA VAL A 258 2.64 13.27 -7.49
C VAL A 258 1.95 14.14 -6.43
N PRO A 259 0.73 14.68 -6.64
CA PRO A 259 0.02 15.38 -5.56
C PRO A 259 -0.29 14.47 -4.37
N ALA A 260 -0.65 13.19 -4.60
CA ALA A 260 -1.00 12.26 -3.54
C ALA A 260 0.19 11.96 -2.62
N MET A 261 1.42 11.79 -3.15
CA MET A 261 2.61 11.50 -2.34
C MET A 261 3.25 12.73 -1.71
N THR A 262 2.90 13.95 -2.14
CA THR A 262 3.50 15.20 -1.66
C THR A 262 2.59 16.06 -0.79
N ARG A 263 1.31 15.69 -0.63
CA ARG A 263 0.32 16.48 0.12
C ARG A 263 -0.41 15.62 1.12
N MET A 264 -0.74 16.21 2.27
CA MET A 264 -1.79 15.66 3.12
C MET A 264 -3.13 15.69 2.37
N THR A 265 -3.93 14.65 2.55
CA THR A 265 -5.31 14.62 2.06
C THR A 265 -6.28 14.42 3.22
N VAL A 266 -7.39 15.17 3.22
CA VAL A 266 -8.52 14.98 4.13
C VAL A 266 -9.76 14.86 3.26
N THR A 267 -10.17 13.63 3.02
CA THR A 267 -11.23 13.29 2.08
C THR A 267 -12.52 12.95 2.83
N PRO A 268 -13.59 13.76 2.74
CA PRO A 268 -14.88 13.41 3.31
C PRO A 268 -15.45 12.16 2.64
N THR A 269 -15.74 11.12 3.44
CA THR A 269 -16.24 9.82 2.97
C THR A 269 -17.64 9.51 3.48
N GLY A 270 -18.15 10.27 4.44
CA GLY A 270 -19.49 10.03 4.96
C GLY A 270 -20.09 11.20 5.73
N LEU A 271 -21.42 11.25 5.71
CA LEU A 271 -22.22 12.16 6.52
C LEU A 271 -23.20 11.33 7.37
N ARG A 272 -23.17 11.51 8.68
CA ARG A 272 -24.01 10.74 9.61
C ARG A 272 -24.81 11.65 10.51
N THR A 273 -26.12 11.34 10.63
CA THR A 273 -27.02 11.92 11.62
C THR A 273 -27.86 10.80 12.23
N HIS A 274 -28.26 10.97 13.48
CA HIS A 274 -29.00 9.97 14.24
C HIS A 274 -30.49 10.36 14.48
N GLU A 275 -30.90 11.55 14.01
CA GLU A 275 -32.23 12.06 14.23
C GLU A 275 -33.20 11.62 13.13
N PRO A 276 -34.49 11.47 13.44
CA PRO A 276 -35.53 11.19 12.46
C PRO A 276 -35.74 12.38 11.52
N ALA A 277 -36.34 12.14 10.35
CA ALA A 277 -36.46 13.10 9.24
C ALA A 277 -37.22 14.39 9.59
N ASN A 278 -38.05 14.39 10.63
CA ASN A 278 -38.81 15.56 11.08
C ASN A 278 -38.09 16.44 12.12
N VAL A 279 -36.83 16.13 12.44
CA VAL A 279 -35.95 16.83 13.39
C VAL A 279 -34.73 17.41 12.67
N ILE A 280 -34.46 18.71 12.88
CA ILE A 280 -33.20 19.32 12.52
C ILE A 280 -32.21 18.90 13.60
N PRO A 281 -31.15 18.12 13.26
CA PRO A 281 -30.22 17.60 14.27
C PRO A 281 -29.37 18.72 14.89
N PRO A 282 -28.92 18.55 16.16
CA PRO A 282 -28.00 19.49 16.81
C PRO A 282 -26.58 19.40 16.25
N PHE A 283 -26.19 18.27 15.62
CA PHE A 283 -24.92 18.07 14.97
C PHE A 283 -25.06 17.10 13.79
N VAL A 284 -24.06 17.13 12.92
CA VAL A 284 -23.81 16.14 11.86
C VAL A 284 -22.36 15.71 11.96
N ASP A 285 -22.10 14.41 11.97
CA ASP A 285 -20.75 13.85 11.90
C ASP A 285 -20.34 13.72 10.44
N VAL A 286 -19.27 14.42 10.06
CA VAL A 286 -18.56 14.26 8.79
C VAL A 286 -17.41 13.30 9.05
N ILE A 287 -17.42 12.17 8.36
CA ILE A 287 -16.34 11.19 8.43
C ILE A 287 -15.36 11.47 7.28
N CYS A 288 -14.08 11.50 7.60
CA CYS A 288 -13.02 11.74 6.62
C CYS A 288 -11.94 10.66 6.72
N ASP A 289 -11.46 10.19 5.56
CA ASP A 289 -10.18 9.53 5.42
C ASP A 289 -9.09 10.60 5.39
N CYS A 290 -8.07 10.45 6.22
CA CYS A 290 -6.92 11.36 6.27
C CYS A 290 -5.64 10.61 5.97
N ARG A 291 -4.86 11.13 5.03
CA ARG A 291 -3.56 10.59 4.65
C ARG A 291 -2.49 11.66 4.87
N ALA A 292 -1.64 11.47 5.88
CA ALA A 292 -0.56 12.40 6.20
C ALA A 292 0.78 11.94 5.61
N VAL A 293 1.57 12.89 5.12
CA VAL A 293 2.92 12.63 4.57
C VAL A 293 3.86 12.28 5.74
N PRO A 294 4.88 11.42 5.55
CA PRO A 294 5.85 11.12 6.60
C PRO A 294 6.38 12.37 7.32
N GLY A 295 6.39 12.33 8.65
CA GLY A 295 6.75 13.44 9.52
C GLY A 295 5.66 14.50 9.74
N GLN A 296 4.42 14.25 9.31
CA GLN A 296 3.22 14.99 9.73
C GLN A 296 2.46 14.18 10.78
N GLY A 297 1.90 14.88 11.76
CA GLY A 297 1.14 14.29 12.85
C GLY A 297 -0.19 15.01 13.08
N MET A 298 -0.79 14.78 14.24
CA MET A 298 -2.11 15.30 14.60
C MET A 298 -2.17 16.83 14.59
N ASP A 299 -1.09 17.52 14.93
CA ASP A 299 -1.09 18.97 14.97
C ASP A 299 -1.23 19.56 13.57
N GLU A 300 -0.49 19.05 12.59
CA GLU A 300 -0.59 19.48 11.19
C GLU A 300 -1.94 19.12 10.57
N ILE A 301 -2.52 17.97 10.95
CA ILE A 301 -3.88 17.59 10.51
C ILE A 301 -4.89 18.61 11.04
N ARG A 302 -4.83 18.95 12.32
CA ARG A 302 -5.71 19.93 12.95
C ARG A 302 -5.55 21.32 12.33
N GLU A 303 -4.32 21.79 12.15
CA GLU A 303 -4.03 23.07 11.48
C GLU A 303 -4.61 23.13 10.05
N HIS A 304 -4.53 22.01 9.33
CA HIS A 304 -5.11 21.94 7.97
C HIS A 304 -6.62 22.02 8.00
N VAL A 305 -7.29 21.28 8.90
CA VAL A 305 -8.75 21.31 9.06
C VAL A 305 -9.21 22.70 9.50
N ASP A 306 -8.55 23.32 10.49
CA ASP A 306 -8.85 24.68 10.95
C ASP A 306 -8.76 25.69 9.81
N ARG A 307 -7.69 25.62 9.01
CA ARG A 307 -7.49 26.47 7.83
C ARG A 307 -8.57 26.25 6.77
N ALA A 308 -8.93 25.00 6.49
CA ALA A 308 -9.93 24.67 5.48
C ALA A 308 -11.33 25.14 5.91
N LEU A 309 -11.71 24.89 7.15
CA LEU A 309 -13.04 25.26 7.64
C LEU A 309 -13.19 26.76 7.91
N GLY A 310 -12.11 27.42 8.36
CA GLY A 310 -12.12 28.83 8.69
C GLY A 310 -13.17 29.17 9.76
N GLU A 311 -13.54 30.44 9.84
CA GLU A 311 -14.52 30.92 10.81
C GLU A 311 -15.97 30.54 10.42
N GLY A 312 -16.84 30.44 11.42
CA GLY A 312 -18.30 30.32 11.26
C GLY A 312 -18.84 28.89 11.18
N ILE A 313 -18.00 27.87 11.25
CA ILE A 313 -18.40 26.47 11.36
C ILE A 313 -17.93 25.94 12.72
N PRO A 314 -18.81 25.89 13.74
CA PRO A 314 -18.43 25.27 15.02
C PRO A 314 -18.33 23.76 14.85
N TYR A 315 -17.19 23.19 15.27
CA TYR A 315 -16.96 21.75 15.19
C TYR A 315 -16.06 21.23 16.31
N GLU A 316 -16.10 19.93 16.50
CA GLU A 316 -15.12 19.15 17.24
C GLU A 316 -14.45 18.14 16.30
N LEU A 317 -13.13 17.96 16.45
CA LEU A 317 -12.35 16.99 15.69
C LEU A 317 -11.90 15.85 16.60
N ASP A 318 -12.33 14.64 16.27
CA ASP A 318 -11.90 13.42 16.92
C ASP A 318 -11.18 12.50 15.93
N LEU A 319 -10.16 11.83 16.42
CA LEU A 319 -9.56 10.67 15.75
C LEU A 319 -10.41 9.45 16.02
N LEU A 320 -10.70 8.67 14.99
CA LEU A 320 -11.33 7.35 15.12
C LEU A 320 -10.29 6.23 15.31
N GLU A 321 -9.06 6.49 14.85
CA GLU A 321 -7.90 5.61 14.98
C GLU A 321 -6.67 6.42 15.42
N PRO A 322 -5.70 5.82 16.11
CA PRO A 322 -4.45 6.51 16.47
C PRO A 322 -3.70 7.01 15.24
N VAL A 323 -3.02 8.15 15.34
CA VAL A 323 -2.04 8.62 14.35
C VAL A 323 -0.69 8.05 14.72
N GLU A 324 -0.15 7.20 13.88
CA GLU A 324 1.13 6.53 14.09
C GLU A 324 2.29 7.20 13.32
N GLY A 325 1.97 7.94 12.27
CA GLY A 325 2.90 8.62 11.38
C GLY A 325 3.33 7.74 10.20
N GLY A 326 3.36 8.31 8.99
CA GLY A 326 3.92 7.62 7.82
C GLY A 326 5.40 7.29 7.99
N THR A 327 5.88 6.24 7.35
CA THR A 327 7.28 5.80 7.44
C THR A 327 8.00 5.85 6.09
N GLU A 328 9.34 5.90 6.14
CA GLU A 328 10.18 6.03 4.94
C GLU A 328 11.55 5.37 5.18
N SER A 329 12.01 4.57 4.23
CA SER A 329 13.35 3.95 4.22
C SER A 329 14.35 4.78 3.45
N ALA A 330 15.63 4.73 3.83
CA ALA A 330 16.73 5.31 3.05
C ALA A 330 16.87 4.63 1.67
N ILE A 331 17.35 5.36 0.66
CA ILE A 331 17.50 4.89 -0.73
C ILE A 331 18.97 4.65 -1.17
N ASP A 332 19.93 4.83 -0.30
CA ASP A 332 21.36 4.60 -0.55
C ASP A 332 21.83 3.26 0.03
N THR A 333 21.06 2.19 -0.19
CA THR A 333 21.25 0.89 0.45
C THR A 333 21.65 -0.20 -0.53
N PRO A 334 22.23 -1.32 -0.07
CA PRO A 334 22.46 -2.48 -0.92
C PRO A 334 21.22 -2.99 -1.64
N LEU A 335 20.06 -3.09 -0.94
CA LEU A 335 18.84 -3.58 -1.57
C LEU A 335 18.33 -2.62 -2.67
N TYR A 336 18.47 -1.29 -2.49
CA TYR A 336 18.11 -0.33 -3.54
C TYR A 336 18.99 -0.51 -4.78
N ARG A 337 20.31 -0.73 -4.60
CA ARG A 337 21.22 -1.01 -5.70
C ARG A 337 20.85 -2.30 -6.44
N VAL A 338 20.47 -3.36 -5.74
CA VAL A 338 20.01 -4.61 -6.38
C VAL A 338 18.79 -4.36 -7.28
N CYS A 339 17.82 -3.56 -6.82
CA CYS A 339 16.65 -3.17 -7.64
C CYS A 339 17.08 -2.32 -8.85
N GLU A 340 18.02 -1.38 -8.66
CA GLU A 340 18.52 -0.50 -9.72
C GLU A 340 19.29 -1.28 -10.79
N GLU A 341 20.17 -2.21 -10.39
CA GLU A 341 20.94 -3.09 -11.27
C GLU A 341 20.01 -3.99 -12.09
N TYR A 342 19.00 -4.59 -11.44
CA TYR A 342 18.01 -5.40 -12.15
C TYR A 342 17.28 -4.61 -13.22
N VAL A 343 16.80 -3.40 -12.89
CA VAL A 343 16.12 -2.53 -13.86
C VAL A 343 17.05 -2.12 -15.00
N ALA A 344 18.30 -1.79 -14.71
CA ALA A 344 19.29 -1.40 -15.72
C ALA A 344 19.62 -2.56 -16.69
N ASP A 345 19.67 -3.79 -16.19
CA ASP A 345 19.89 -4.99 -17.02
C ASP A 345 18.69 -5.30 -17.91
N ARG A 346 17.48 -5.27 -17.36
CA ARG A 346 16.25 -5.61 -18.09
C ARG A 346 15.79 -4.51 -19.04
N LEU A 347 16.01 -3.25 -18.67
CA LEU A 347 15.55 -2.05 -19.37
C LEU A 347 16.69 -1.04 -19.52
N PRO A 348 17.66 -1.25 -20.43
CA PRO A 348 18.83 -0.38 -20.59
C PRO A 348 18.43 1.09 -20.72
N GLY A 349 18.98 1.95 -19.85
CA GLY A 349 18.71 3.38 -19.77
C GLY A 349 17.50 3.77 -18.93
N ALA A 350 16.73 2.82 -18.38
CA ALA A 350 15.73 3.11 -17.36
C ALA A 350 16.38 3.42 -16.01
N ARG A 351 15.67 4.14 -15.15
CA ARG A 351 16.10 4.51 -13.80
C ARG A 351 14.99 4.24 -12.79
N LEU A 352 15.36 3.98 -11.54
CA LEU A 352 14.37 3.91 -10.46
C LEU A 352 13.82 5.31 -10.13
N LEU A 353 12.52 5.35 -9.84
CA LEU A 353 11.79 6.49 -9.32
C LEU A 353 11.30 6.14 -7.91
N PRO A 354 11.97 6.61 -6.85
CA PRO A 354 11.47 6.38 -5.50
C PRO A 354 10.19 7.15 -5.26
N ILE A 355 9.21 6.47 -4.65
CA ILE A 355 7.91 7.06 -4.31
C ILE A 355 7.57 6.80 -2.84
N VAL A 356 6.73 7.69 -2.29
CA VAL A 356 5.99 7.47 -1.05
C VAL A 356 4.58 7.04 -1.45
N ALA A 357 4.22 5.81 -1.14
CA ALA A 357 2.88 5.31 -1.46
C ALA A 357 1.80 6.16 -0.77
N PRO A 358 0.74 6.59 -1.47
CA PRO A 358 -0.37 7.31 -0.85
C PRO A 358 -1.26 6.39 0.00
N GLY A 359 -1.20 5.08 -0.26
CA GLY A 359 -1.83 4.02 0.52
C GLY A 359 -0.97 3.57 1.71
N PHE A 360 -1.53 2.70 2.53
CA PHE A 360 -0.83 2.00 3.59
C PHE A 360 -0.28 0.66 3.06
N THR A 361 0.78 0.16 3.66
CA THR A 361 1.30 -1.19 3.44
C THR A 361 1.89 -1.74 4.75
N ASP A 362 1.96 -3.05 4.88
CA ASP A 362 2.55 -3.71 6.06
C ASP A 362 4.06 -3.45 6.23
N SER A 363 4.72 -2.81 5.24
CA SER A 363 6.07 -2.28 5.39
C SER A 363 6.20 -1.28 6.54
N HIS A 364 5.11 -0.56 6.85
CA HIS A 364 5.01 0.34 7.98
C HIS A 364 5.46 -0.32 9.29
N TRP A 365 4.91 -1.49 9.58
CA TRP A 365 5.14 -2.17 10.84
C TRP A 365 6.60 -2.63 11.02
N VAL A 366 7.20 -3.20 9.97
CA VAL A 366 8.60 -3.65 10.05
C VAL A 366 9.58 -2.49 10.08
N ARG A 367 9.29 -1.37 9.39
CA ARG A 367 10.09 -0.13 9.49
C ARG A 367 10.06 0.42 10.89
N ARG A 368 8.88 0.54 11.46
CA ARG A 368 8.64 1.18 12.75
C ARG A 368 9.14 0.35 13.92
N GLU A 369 8.75 -0.92 13.99
CA GLU A 369 9.00 -1.76 15.16
C GLU A 369 10.39 -2.42 15.12
N HIS A 370 10.90 -2.75 13.93
CA HIS A 370 12.15 -3.47 13.77
C HIS A 370 13.29 -2.60 13.21
N GLY A 371 12.98 -1.44 12.62
CA GLY A 371 13.97 -0.61 11.93
C GLY A 371 14.43 -1.23 10.61
N THR A 372 13.65 -2.17 10.06
CA THR A 372 13.90 -2.83 8.78
C THR A 372 13.86 -1.82 7.64
N ILE A 373 14.82 -1.88 6.72
CA ILE A 373 14.76 -1.14 5.46
C ILE A 373 13.85 -1.92 4.50
N ALA A 374 12.65 -1.40 4.24
CA ALA A 374 11.64 -2.08 3.44
C ALA A 374 11.30 -1.29 2.18
N TYR A 375 11.22 -1.98 1.04
CA TYR A 375 10.78 -1.42 -0.23
C TYR A 375 9.62 -2.23 -0.80
N GLY A 376 8.66 -1.51 -1.42
CA GLY A 376 7.69 -2.10 -2.32
C GLY A 376 8.29 -2.18 -3.72
N PHE A 377 8.53 -3.40 -4.22
CA PHE A 377 9.08 -3.59 -5.55
C PHE A 377 8.78 -4.98 -6.11
N ALA A 378 8.01 -5.00 -7.19
CA ALA A 378 7.82 -6.17 -8.04
C ALA A 378 7.62 -5.70 -9.49
N PRO A 379 8.52 -6.05 -10.44
CA PRO A 379 8.52 -5.47 -11.78
C PRO A 379 7.24 -5.74 -12.59
N VAL A 380 6.62 -4.67 -13.10
CA VAL A 380 5.46 -4.67 -14.01
C VAL A 380 5.84 -3.83 -15.23
N PHE A 381 6.25 -4.49 -16.30
CA PHE A 381 6.82 -3.84 -17.48
C PHE A 381 5.91 -3.93 -18.71
N SER A 382 4.89 -4.78 -18.68
CA SER A 382 4.02 -5.06 -19.83
C SER A 382 2.66 -4.35 -19.72
N MET A 383 2.17 -4.10 -18.51
CA MET A 383 0.88 -3.44 -18.30
C MET A 383 0.99 -1.91 -18.41
N ASP A 384 -0.08 -1.29 -18.89
CA ASP A 384 -0.24 0.17 -18.79
C ASP A 384 -0.30 0.60 -17.32
N PRO A 385 0.50 1.59 -16.88
CA PRO A 385 0.58 2.00 -15.48
C PRO A 385 -0.75 2.46 -14.86
N VAL A 386 -1.57 3.16 -15.63
CA VAL A 386 -2.87 3.65 -15.16
C VAL A 386 -3.84 2.47 -15.02
N ALA A 387 -3.86 1.58 -16.01
CA ALA A 387 -4.72 0.39 -15.97
C ALA A 387 -4.30 -0.58 -14.85
N TYR A 388 -3.00 -0.68 -14.52
CA TYR A 388 -2.52 -1.49 -13.41
C TYR A 388 -3.01 -0.92 -12.07
N GLU A 389 -2.86 0.39 -11.86
CA GLU A 389 -3.35 1.06 -10.64
C GLU A 389 -4.87 0.95 -10.48
N GLU A 390 -5.62 1.15 -11.56
CA GLU A 390 -7.09 1.06 -11.56
C GLU A 390 -7.61 -0.38 -11.39
N ALA A 391 -6.79 -1.40 -11.68
CA ALA A 391 -7.16 -2.80 -11.52
C ALA A 391 -7.22 -3.21 -10.04
N ALA A 392 -6.35 -2.65 -9.20
CA ALA A 392 -6.38 -2.91 -7.77
C ALA A 392 -7.75 -2.54 -7.19
N HIS A 393 -8.37 -3.46 -6.43
CA HIS A 393 -9.73 -3.34 -5.89
C HIS A 393 -10.86 -3.22 -6.94
N GLY A 394 -10.52 -3.14 -8.25
CA GLY A 394 -11.48 -3.07 -9.34
C GLY A 394 -12.15 -4.42 -9.67
N ALA A 395 -13.18 -4.38 -10.52
CA ALA A 395 -13.72 -5.58 -11.16
C ALA A 395 -12.81 -5.99 -12.32
N ASP A 396 -12.85 -7.29 -12.68
CA ASP A 396 -11.99 -7.89 -13.72
C ASP A 396 -10.49 -7.63 -13.52
N GLU A 397 -10.06 -7.52 -12.26
CA GLU A 397 -8.66 -7.41 -11.86
C GLU A 397 -7.81 -8.48 -12.57
N ALA A 398 -6.74 -8.07 -13.22
CA ALA A 398 -5.96 -8.97 -14.08
C ALA A 398 -4.49 -8.55 -14.13
N ILE A 399 -3.60 -9.56 -14.24
CA ILE A 399 -2.16 -9.39 -14.44
C ILE A 399 -1.71 -10.11 -15.71
N GLU A 400 -0.78 -9.50 -16.46
CA GLU A 400 -0.10 -10.17 -17.58
C GLU A 400 0.77 -11.32 -17.07
N VAL A 401 0.74 -12.47 -17.75
CA VAL A 401 1.63 -13.60 -17.42
C VAL A 401 3.11 -13.22 -17.56
N ALA A 402 3.43 -12.31 -18.48
CA ALA A 402 4.79 -11.83 -18.67
C ALA A 402 5.30 -11.11 -17.41
N ASP A 403 4.46 -10.28 -16.79
CA ASP A 403 4.81 -9.56 -15.56
C ASP A 403 4.94 -10.52 -14.36
N LEU A 404 4.09 -11.56 -14.26
CA LEU A 404 4.26 -12.60 -13.25
C LEU A 404 5.61 -13.33 -13.35
N VAL A 405 6.07 -13.58 -14.56
CA VAL A 405 7.39 -14.18 -14.79
C VAL A 405 8.49 -13.22 -14.40
N GLU A 406 8.37 -11.96 -14.80
CA GLU A 406 9.33 -10.91 -14.47
C GLU A 406 9.48 -10.70 -12.95
N MET A 407 8.35 -10.68 -12.23
CA MET A 407 8.33 -10.62 -10.76
C MET A 407 9.10 -11.81 -10.14
N ALA A 408 8.85 -13.02 -10.62
CA ALA A 408 9.53 -14.21 -10.10
C ALA A 408 11.04 -14.19 -10.40
N GLU A 409 11.46 -13.73 -11.58
CA GLU A 409 12.86 -13.56 -11.95
C GLU A 409 13.54 -12.49 -11.10
N PHE A 410 12.88 -11.36 -10.84
CA PHE A 410 13.40 -10.34 -9.95
C PHE A 410 13.61 -10.87 -8.53
N HIS A 411 12.60 -11.51 -7.93
CA HIS A 411 12.77 -12.03 -6.58
C HIS A 411 13.86 -13.09 -6.51
N ARG A 412 14.01 -13.94 -7.53
CA ARG A 412 15.12 -14.88 -7.60
C ARG A 412 16.47 -14.15 -7.68
N HIS A 413 16.57 -13.08 -8.48
CA HIS A 413 17.76 -12.23 -8.56
C HIS A 413 18.07 -11.61 -7.19
N ALA A 414 17.09 -11.00 -6.52
CA ALA A 414 17.27 -10.38 -5.21
C ALA A 414 17.74 -11.36 -4.13
N LEU A 415 17.26 -12.60 -4.17
CA LEU A 415 17.66 -13.67 -3.25
C LEU A 415 19.08 -14.20 -3.48
N THR A 416 19.61 -14.05 -4.69
CA THR A 416 20.96 -14.52 -5.06
C THR A 416 21.99 -13.39 -5.15
N ALA A 417 21.51 -12.13 -5.26
CA ALA A 417 22.38 -10.97 -5.21
C ALA A 417 22.96 -10.81 -3.79
N GLY A 418 24.27 -10.63 -3.70
CA GLY A 418 24.89 -10.31 -2.41
C GLY A 418 24.40 -8.94 -1.94
N LEU A 419 23.65 -8.89 -0.84
CA LEU A 419 23.29 -7.65 -0.14
C LEU A 419 24.45 -7.12 0.73
N GLY A 420 25.67 -7.63 0.51
CA GLY A 420 26.92 -7.14 1.09
C GLY A 420 27.38 -5.83 0.43
N GLU A 421 28.29 -5.08 1.10
CA GLU A 421 28.75 -3.70 0.86
C GLU A 421 28.71 -3.15 -0.57
#